data_d2f6d1c5feee0b2ed3ac4c65c8f894c7
#
_entry.id   d2f6d1c5feee0b2ed3ac4c65c8f894c7
#
_cell.length_a   1.000
_cell.length_b   1.000
_cell.length_c   1.000
_cell.angle_alpha   90.00
_cell.angle_beta   90.00
_cell.angle_gamma   90.00
#
_symmetry.space_group_name_H-M   'P 1'
#
loop_
_entity.id
_entity.type
_entity.pdbx_description
1 polymer ?
#
loop_
_entity_poly.entity_id
_entity_poly.type
_entity_poly.pdbx_seq_one_letter_code
_entity_poly.pdbx_strand_id
1 'polypeptide(L)'
;MLIVADENMPGLEALAAAGAVLRPLPGRAIGREALRDADALLVRSVTRVDEALLAGTPVRFVGTATSGTDHIDADALDRLGVAFAAAAGANANAVVEYVLAALASLGEPLARLRGG
;
A
#
# COMPACT_ATOMS: atom_id res chain seq x y z
N MET A 1 -9.47 -1.18 7.82
CA MET A 1 -8.35 -1.41 6.87
C MET A 1 -7.08 -0.80 7.41
N LEU A 2 -6.05 -1.60 7.56
CA LEU A 2 -4.76 -1.14 8.04
C LEU A 2 -3.80 -0.98 6.86
N ILE A 3 -3.19 0.19 6.76
CA ILE A 3 -2.24 0.51 5.70
C ILE A 3 -0.89 0.79 6.34
N VAL A 4 0.12 -0.01 6.00
CA VAL A 4 1.50 0.29 6.36
C VAL A 4 2.08 1.15 5.24
N ALA A 5 2.67 2.27 5.59
CA ALA A 5 3.15 3.23 4.62
C ALA A 5 4.51 3.78 5.00
N ASP A 6 5.33 4.07 3.99
CA ASP A 6 6.56 4.81 4.19
C ASP A 6 6.21 6.18 4.77
N GLU A 7 6.80 6.53 5.91
CA GLU A 7 6.45 7.76 6.62
C GLU A 7 6.75 9.03 5.82
N ASN A 8 7.61 8.92 4.82
CA ASN A 8 7.98 10.05 3.97
C ASN A 8 7.11 10.16 2.72
N MET A 9 6.11 9.31 2.59
CA MET A 9 5.20 9.37 1.46
C MET A 9 4.20 10.50 1.65
N PRO A 10 3.99 11.38 0.64
CA PRO A 10 2.98 12.43 0.76
C PRO A 10 1.57 11.88 0.60
N GLY A 11 0.59 12.61 1.13
CA GLY A 11 -0.82 12.28 0.93
C GLY A 11 -1.41 11.32 1.94
N LEU A 12 -0.67 10.93 2.96
CA LEU A 12 -1.18 9.97 3.95
C LEU A 12 -2.37 10.51 4.74
N GLU A 13 -2.42 11.81 4.97
CA GLU A 13 -3.52 12.40 5.70
C GLU A 13 -4.85 12.26 4.96
N ALA A 14 -4.84 12.19 3.65
CA ALA A 14 -6.07 11.96 2.88
C ALA A 14 -6.62 10.56 3.12
N LEU A 15 -5.73 9.57 3.28
CA LEU A 15 -6.14 8.20 3.58
C LEU A 15 -6.69 8.10 5.00
N ALA A 16 -6.05 8.77 5.95
CA ALA A 16 -6.57 8.80 7.32
C ALA A 16 -7.93 9.48 7.39
N ALA A 17 -8.12 10.55 6.63
CA ALA A 17 -9.41 11.24 6.56
C ALA A 17 -10.49 10.36 5.95
N ALA A 18 -10.13 9.41 5.10
CA ALA A 18 -11.07 8.46 4.52
C ALA A 18 -11.38 7.28 5.44
N GLY A 19 -10.79 7.25 6.63
CA GLY A 19 -11.09 6.23 7.62
C GLY A 19 -10.08 5.08 7.70
N ALA A 20 -8.99 5.14 6.94
CA ALA A 20 -7.97 4.11 7.01
C ALA A 20 -7.15 4.24 8.29
N VAL A 21 -6.75 3.12 8.85
CA VAL A 21 -5.79 3.10 9.95
C VAL A 21 -4.39 3.05 9.35
N LEU A 22 -3.57 4.03 9.64
CA LEU A 22 -2.24 4.14 9.07
C LEU A 22 -1.19 3.72 10.09
N ARG A 23 -0.18 2.99 9.60
CA ARG A 23 1.02 2.69 10.38
C ARG A 23 2.22 3.21 9.59
N PRO A 24 2.58 4.50 9.76
CA PRO A 24 3.74 5.03 9.06
C PRO A 24 5.03 4.51 9.68
N LEU A 25 5.96 4.09 8.83
CA LEU A 25 7.25 3.55 9.26
C LEU A 25 8.35 4.12 8.38
N PRO A 26 9.59 4.22 8.91
CA PRO A 26 10.72 4.45 8.03
C PRO A 26 10.78 3.37 6.96
N GLY A 27 11.05 3.73 5.71
CA GLY A 27 11.03 2.77 4.61
C GLY A 27 11.89 1.55 4.86
N ARG A 28 13.03 1.75 5.53
CA ARG A 28 13.94 0.64 5.84
C ARG A 28 13.47 -0.24 6.97
N ALA A 29 12.46 0.18 7.72
CA ALA A 29 11.89 -0.60 8.82
C ALA A 29 10.70 -1.43 8.36
N ILE A 30 10.28 -1.30 7.11
CA ILE A 30 9.15 -2.07 6.60
C ILE A 30 9.60 -3.49 6.27
N GLY A 31 9.26 -4.42 7.13
CA GLY A 31 9.57 -5.82 6.96
C GLY A 31 8.31 -6.66 7.08
N ARG A 32 8.44 -7.97 6.88
CA ARG A 32 7.29 -8.86 6.90
C ARG A 32 6.54 -8.82 8.22
N GLU A 33 7.27 -8.65 9.32
CA GLU A 33 6.65 -8.59 10.63
C GLU A 33 5.73 -7.37 10.77
N ALA A 34 6.12 -6.24 10.18
CA ALA A 34 5.29 -5.04 10.19
C ALA A 34 4.03 -5.22 9.35
N LEU A 35 4.02 -6.18 8.43
CA LEU A 35 2.92 -6.39 7.49
C LEU A 35 1.98 -7.52 7.89
N ARG A 36 2.23 -8.18 9.00
CA ARG A 36 1.48 -9.39 9.36
C ARG A 36 -0.02 -9.16 9.56
N ASP A 37 -0.42 -7.92 9.80
CA ASP A 37 -1.82 -7.54 9.97
C ASP A 37 -2.23 -6.41 9.02
N ALA A 38 -1.42 -6.13 8.00
CA ALA A 38 -1.67 -5.04 7.08
C ALA A 38 -2.50 -5.49 5.88
N ASP A 39 -3.42 -4.65 5.46
CA ASP A 39 -4.23 -4.89 4.27
C ASP A 39 -3.61 -4.29 3.02
N ALA A 40 -2.85 -3.23 3.17
CA ALA A 40 -2.19 -2.55 2.06
C ALA A 40 -0.82 -2.05 2.47
N LEU A 41 0.05 -1.89 1.48
CA LEU A 41 1.42 -1.42 1.67
C LEU A 41 1.70 -0.30 0.68
N LEU A 42 2.15 0.84 1.18
CA LEU A 42 2.55 1.99 0.36
C LEU A 42 4.02 2.27 0.58
N VAL A 43 4.80 2.25 -0.49
CA VAL A 43 6.25 2.34 -0.41
C VAL A 43 6.82 3.43 -1.29
N ARG A 44 8.09 3.76 -1.06
CA ARG A 44 8.95 4.50 -1.96
C ARG A 44 10.07 3.57 -2.41
N SER A 45 11.04 4.10 -3.14
CA SER A 45 12.09 3.28 -3.77
C SER A 45 13.04 2.59 -2.79
N VAL A 46 13.01 2.97 -1.52
CA VAL A 46 13.92 2.37 -0.51
C VAL A 46 13.44 1.02 0.03
N THR A 47 12.23 0.62 -0.28
CA THR A 47 11.68 -0.65 0.18
C THR A 47 11.53 -1.60 -1.00
N ARG A 48 12.24 -2.73 -0.95
CA ARG A 48 12.07 -3.76 -1.96
C ARG A 48 10.86 -4.62 -1.63
N VAL A 49 9.95 -4.75 -2.59
CA VAL A 49 8.72 -5.52 -2.42
C VAL A 49 8.83 -6.78 -3.27
N ASP A 50 8.87 -7.92 -2.61
CA ASP A 50 9.01 -9.21 -3.25
C ASP A 50 8.21 -10.27 -2.48
N GLU A 51 8.29 -11.50 -2.93
CA GLU A 51 7.56 -12.58 -2.29
C GLU A 51 7.99 -12.79 -0.84
N ALA A 52 9.28 -12.66 -0.55
CA ALA A 52 9.79 -12.83 0.81
C ALA A 52 9.16 -11.82 1.77
N LEU A 53 8.91 -10.60 1.30
CA LEU A 53 8.28 -9.57 2.12
C LEU A 53 6.80 -9.86 2.34
N LEU A 54 6.09 -10.33 1.32
CA LEU A 54 4.63 -10.42 1.35
C LEU A 54 4.10 -11.78 1.73
N ALA A 55 4.90 -12.84 1.64
CA ALA A 55 4.43 -14.19 1.90
C ALA A 55 3.90 -14.33 3.33
N GLY A 56 2.72 -14.90 3.45
CA GLY A 56 2.09 -15.10 4.76
C GLY A 56 1.44 -13.85 5.34
N THR A 57 1.43 -12.73 4.61
CA THR A 57 0.77 -11.50 5.06
C THR A 57 -0.60 -11.37 4.40
N PRO A 58 -1.54 -10.63 5.02
CA PRO A 58 -2.84 -10.39 4.40
C PRO A 58 -2.84 -9.22 3.40
N VAL A 59 -1.69 -8.70 3.00
CA VAL A 59 -1.60 -7.57 2.09
C VAL A 59 -2.26 -7.91 0.76
N ARG A 60 -3.20 -7.06 0.33
CA ARG A 60 -3.94 -7.23 -0.91
C ARG A 60 -3.63 -6.18 -1.95
N PHE A 61 -2.94 -5.12 -1.55
CA PHE A 61 -2.62 -4.01 -2.43
C PHE A 61 -1.26 -3.44 -2.08
N VAL A 62 -0.46 -3.14 -3.12
CA VAL A 62 0.82 -2.44 -2.98
C VAL A 62 0.80 -1.24 -3.89
N GLY A 63 1.14 -0.07 -3.35
CA GLY A 63 1.32 1.15 -4.11
C GLY A 63 2.72 1.70 -3.91
N THR A 64 3.30 2.28 -4.95
CA THR A 64 4.57 2.98 -4.83
C THR A 64 4.43 4.42 -5.29
N ALA A 65 5.02 5.35 -4.53
CA ALA A 65 4.98 6.77 -4.84
C ALA A 65 6.03 7.17 -5.87
N THR A 66 6.59 6.21 -6.58
CA THR A 66 7.62 6.45 -7.58
C THR A 66 7.17 5.97 -8.94
N SER A 67 7.65 6.61 -10.01
CA SER A 67 7.38 6.14 -11.36
C SER A 67 8.23 4.92 -11.72
N GLY A 68 9.42 4.79 -11.11
CA GLY A 68 10.26 3.61 -11.29
C GLY A 68 9.76 2.45 -10.44
N THR A 69 9.83 1.24 -10.97
CA THR A 69 9.31 0.07 -10.29
C THR A 69 10.34 -1.04 -10.12
N ASP A 70 11.63 -0.71 -10.22
CA ASP A 70 12.70 -1.70 -10.09
C ASP A 70 12.73 -2.38 -8.73
N HIS A 71 12.20 -1.72 -7.71
CA HIS A 71 12.13 -2.25 -6.34
C HIS A 71 10.91 -3.15 -6.13
N ILE A 72 10.07 -3.33 -7.15
CA ILE A 72 8.84 -4.11 -7.05
C ILE A 72 8.97 -5.36 -7.92
N ASP A 73 8.79 -6.52 -7.32
CA ASP A 73 8.72 -7.77 -8.05
C ASP A 73 7.27 -8.00 -8.49
N ALA A 74 6.94 -7.50 -9.67
CA ALA A 74 5.57 -7.56 -10.18
C ALA A 74 5.09 -9.00 -10.39
N ASP A 75 5.99 -9.91 -10.75
CA ASP A 75 5.63 -11.32 -10.92
C ASP A 75 5.21 -11.94 -9.59
N ALA A 76 5.92 -11.60 -8.51
CA ALA A 76 5.55 -12.08 -7.19
C ALA A 76 4.18 -11.56 -6.77
N LEU A 77 3.90 -10.28 -7.03
CA LEU A 77 2.60 -9.70 -6.71
C LEU A 77 1.47 -10.42 -7.46
N ASP A 78 1.70 -10.70 -8.73
CA ASP A 78 0.71 -11.40 -9.55
C ASP A 78 0.45 -12.81 -9.02
N ARG A 79 1.51 -13.53 -8.69
CA ARG A 79 1.37 -14.90 -8.13
C ARG A 79 0.63 -14.89 -6.80
N LEU A 80 0.81 -13.85 -5.99
CA LEU A 80 0.17 -13.74 -4.68
C LEU A 80 -1.22 -13.15 -4.74
N GLY A 81 -1.67 -12.71 -5.92
CA GLY A 81 -2.98 -12.09 -6.07
C GLY A 81 -3.05 -10.69 -5.48
N VAL A 82 -1.92 -9.98 -5.44
CA VAL A 82 -1.84 -8.63 -4.87
C VAL A 82 -1.95 -7.60 -5.98
N ALA A 83 -2.87 -6.66 -5.84
CA ALA A 83 -3.01 -5.57 -6.79
C ALA A 83 -1.88 -4.55 -6.63
N PHE A 84 -1.52 -3.86 -7.70
CA PHE A 84 -0.39 -2.95 -7.70
C PHE A 84 -0.70 -1.67 -8.47
N ALA A 85 -0.20 -0.54 -7.96
CA ALA A 85 -0.24 0.74 -8.65
C ALA A 85 1.03 1.52 -8.42
N ALA A 86 1.46 2.28 -9.44
CA ALA A 86 2.61 3.16 -9.36
C ALA A 86 2.21 4.59 -9.72
N ALA A 87 2.92 5.56 -9.14
CA ALA A 87 2.68 6.97 -9.41
C ALA A 87 3.33 7.37 -10.73
N ALA A 88 2.62 7.22 -11.82
CA ALA A 88 3.13 7.65 -13.12
C ALA A 88 3.40 9.16 -13.10
N GLY A 89 4.56 9.57 -13.63
CA GLY A 89 4.91 10.98 -13.71
C GLY A 89 5.18 11.63 -12.35
N ALA A 90 5.52 10.84 -11.35
CA ALA A 90 5.87 11.32 -10.02
C ALA A 90 4.73 12.07 -9.30
N ASN A 91 3.49 11.78 -9.63
CA ASN A 91 2.34 12.37 -8.95
C ASN A 91 1.88 11.43 -7.83
N ALA A 92 2.39 11.66 -6.62
CA ALA A 92 2.07 10.81 -5.48
C ALA A 92 0.58 10.83 -5.12
N ASN A 93 -0.14 11.91 -5.44
CA ASN A 93 -1.58 11.96 -5.19
C ASN A 93 -2.34 10.94 -6.02
N ALA A 94 -1.81 10.56 -7.18
CA ALA A 94 -2.44 9.54 -8.00
C ALA A 94 -2.44 8.19 -7.30
N VAL A 95 -1.40 7.88 -6.52
CA VAL A 95 -1.37 6.64 -5.74
C VAL A 95 -2.44 6.66 -4.66
N VAL A 96 -2.58 7.80 -3.95
CA VAL A 96 -3.61 7.94 -2.91
C VAL A 96 -4.99 7.75 -3.52
N GLU A 97 -5.27 8.40 -4.65
CA GLU A 97 -6.56 8.26 -5.32
C GLU A 97 -6.81 6.83 -5.78
N TYR A 98 -5.77 6.16 -6.28
CA TYR A 98 -5.89 4.78 -6.69
C TYR A 98 -6.20 3.88 -5.50
N VAL A 99 -5.54 4.12 -4.37
CA VAL A 99 -5.80 3.34 -3.15
C VAL A 99 -7.25 3.51 -2.71
N LEU A 100 -7.76 4.75 -2.72
CA LEU A 100 -9.15 5.00 -2.35
C LEU A 100 -10.12 4.27 -3.29
N ALA A 101 -9.84 4.29 -4.59
CA ALA A 101 -10.65 3.57 -5.56
C ALA A 101 -10.57 2.06 -5.38
N ALA A 102 -9.37 1.54 -5.10
CA ALA A 102 -9.18 0.11 -4.86
C ALA A 102 -9.92 -0.34 -3.61
N LEU A 103 -9.91 0.45 -2.55
CA LEU A 103 -10.65 0.15 -1.34
C LEU A 103 -12.15 0.06 -1.64
N ALA A 104 -12.66 1.00 -2.42
CA ALA A 104 -14.06 0.99 -2.81
C ALA A 104 -14.40 -0.23 -3.68
N SER A 105 -13.49 -0.61 -4.58
CA SER A 105 -13.75 -1.72 -5.51
C SER A 105 -13.69 -3.09 -4.83
N LEU A 106 -13.09 -3.17 -3.64
CA LEU A 106 -13.13 -4.40 -2.85
C LEU A 106 -14.51 -4.66 -2.24
N GLY A 107 -15.42 -3.73 -2.43
CA GLY A 107 -16.83 -3.95 -2.18
C GLY A 107 -17.29 -3.67 -0.77
N GLU A 108 -16.39 -3.45 0.16
CA GLU A 108 -16.79 -3.34 1.55
C GLU A 108 -16.04 -2.29 2.36
N PRO A 109 -14.84 -1.93 1.97
CA PRO A 109 -13.95 -1.25 2.91
C PRO A 109 -14.43 0.11 3.36
N LEU A 110 -14.85 0.98 2.44
CA LEU A 110 -15.25 2.32 2.83
C LEU A 110 -16.51 2.30 3.70
N ALA A 111 -17.44 1.41 3.40
CA ALA A 111 -18.62 1.29 4.23
C ALA A 111 -18.27 0.82 5.63
N ARG A 112 -17.38 -0.15 5.74
CA ARG A 112 -16.93 -0.63 7.04
C ARG A 112 -16.13 0.42 7.79
N LEU A 113 -15.26 1.13 7.09
CA LEU A 113 -14.44 2.16 7.71
C LEU A 113 -15.29 3.29 8.27
N ARG A 114 -16.48 3.50 7.75
CA ARG A 114 -17.40 4.52 8.24
C ARG A 114 -18.36 3.99 9.29
N GLY A 115 -18.01 2.93 9.95
CA GLY A 115 -18.78 2.44 11.07
C GLY A 115 -19.75 1.34 10.76
N GLY A 116 -19.61 0.79 9.57
CA GLY A 116 -20.44 -0.34 9.19
C GLY A 116 -19.91 -1.67 9.66
#